data_e44456f207dbffcea893ebc3093243a6
#
_entry.id   e44456f207dbffcea893ebc3093243a6
#
_cell.length_a   1.000
_cell.length_b   1.000
_cell.length_c   1.000
_cell.angle_alpha   90.00
_cell.angle_beta   90.00
_cell.angle_gamma   90.00
#
_symmetry.space_group_name_H-M   'P 1'
#
loop_
_entity.id
_entity.type
_entity.pdbx_description
1 polymer ?
#
loop_
_entity_poly.entity_id
_entity_poly.type
_entity_poly.pdbx_seq_one_letter_code
_entity_poly.pdbx_strand_id
1 'polypeptide(L)'
;MRILVYGAGVQGCELAHRLLQNKKNVVTMLARGEWKERIDQKGLTIRHWAQLKTTVDRVPTIETLAPEESYDIVFVTVQAGQLPEILPVLKQNKSEFFVFVGNQPHARSVLQAMQRPADKIAFGFQNLSLIHISEPTRL
;
A
#
# COMPACT_ATOMS: atom_id res chain seq x y z
N MET A 1 -10.14 3.28 -9.47
CA MET A 1 -9.07 4.00 -8.76
C MET A 1 -7.78 3.22 -8.90
N ARG A 2 -6.71 3.91 -9.28
CA ARG A 2 -5.38 3.30 -9.38
C ARG A 2 -4.69 3.36 -8.03
N ILE A 3 -4.31 2.20 -7.53
CA ILE A 3 -3.78 2.08 -6.18
C ILE A 3 -2.44 1.33 -6.23
N LEU A 4 -1.45 1.85 -5.52
CA LEU A 4 -0.20 1.15 -5.27
C LEU A 4 -0.15 0.73 -3.81
N VAL A 5 0.14 -0.54 -3.55
CA VAL A 5 0.47 -1.04 -2.22
C VAL A 5 2.00 -1.17 -2.17
N TYR A 6 2.64 -0.27 -1.45
CA TYR A 6 4.09 -0.23 -1.32
C TYR A 6 4.51 -1.13 -0.17
N GLY A 7 4.85 -2.35 -0.49
CA GLY A 7 5.25 -3.37 0.46
C GLY A 7 4.41 -4.64 0.29
N ALA A 8 5.06 -5.78 0.28
CA ALA A 8 4.41 -7.06 0.04
C ALA A 8 4.50 -8.01 1.25
N GLY A 9 4.68 -7.47 2.44
CA GLY A 9 4.60 -8.24 3.66
C GLY A 9 3.17 -8.66 3.97
N VAL A 10 2.95 -9.23 5.15
CA VAL A 10 1.62 -9.73 5.54
C VAL A 10 0.57 -8.64 5.45
N GLN A 11 0.86 -7.45 5.98
CA GLN A 11 -0.09 -6.34 5.96
C GLN A 11 -0.40 -5.87 4.55
N GLY A 12 0.64 -5.74 3.72
CA GLY A 12 0.47 -5.29 2.34
C GLY A 12 -0.34 -6.28 1.51
N CYS A 13 -0.07 -7.57 1.69
CA CYS A 13 -0.81 -8.61 0.98
C CYS A 13 -2.28 -8.64 1.38
N GLU A 14 -2.56 -8.52 2.67
CA GLU A 14 -3.94 -8.51 3.14
C GLU A 14 -4.70 -7.28 2.66
N LEU A 15 -4.04 -6.12 2.70
CA LEU A 15 -4.63 -4.89 2.19
C LEU A 15 -4.94 -4.98 0.70
N ALA A 16 -3.99 -5.47 -0.09
CA ALA A 16 -4.18 -5.63 -1.53
C ALA A 16 -5.34 -6.57 -1.83
N HIS A 17 -5.45 -7.68 -1.11
CA HIS A 17 -6.57 -8.60 -1.27
C HIS A 17 -7.91 -7.88 -1.05
N ARG A 18 -8.02 -7.11 0.02
CA ARG A 18 -9.27 -6.40 0.33
C ARG A 18 -9.58 -5.32 -0.69
N LEU A 19 -8.57 -4.60 -1.18
CA LEU A 19 -8.77 -3.59 -2.21
C LEU A 19 -9.25 -4.20 -3.53
N LEU A 20 -8.77 -5.39 -3.85
CA LEU A 20 -9.15 -6.09 -5.08
C LEU A 20 -10.60 -6.59 -5.04
N GLN A 21 -11.25 -6.66 -3.87
CA GLN A 21 -12.65 -7.03 -3.78
C GLN A 21 -13.55 -5.99 -4.46
N ASN A 22 -13.13 -4.75 -4.52
CA ASN A 22 -13.82 -3.75 -5.33
C ASN A 22 -13.22 -3.75 -6.73
N LYS A 23 -13.97 -4.25 -7.70
CA LYS A 23 -13.50 -4.44 -9.06
C LYS A 23 -13.18 -3.13 -9.80
N LYS A 24 -13.58 -2.00 -9.25
CA LYS A 24 -13.23 -0.69 -9.80
C LYS A 24 -11.80 -0.28 -9.46
N ASN A 25 -11.18 -0.94 -8.50
CA ASN A 25 -9.79 -0.68 -8.13
C ASN A 25 -8.83 -1.41 -9.05
N VAL A 26 -7.82 -0.70 -9.51
CA VAL A 26 -6.69 -1.27 -10.23
C VAL A 26 -5.51 -1.23 -9.27
N VAL A 27 -5.12 -2.39 -8.75
CA VAL A 27 -4.13 -2.50 -7.70
C VAL A 27 -2.82 -3.03 -8.26
N THR A 28 -1.73 -2.34 -7.92
CA THR A 28 -0.36 -2.79 -8.18
C THR A 28 0.35 -2.92 -6.85
N MET A 29 1.21 -3.92 -6.70
CA MET A 29 2.01 -4.09 -5.50
C MET A 29 3.48 -3.83 -5.80
N LEU A 30 4.15 -3.15 -4.88
CA LEU A 30 5.61 -3.07 -4.94
C LEU A 30 6.17 -4.18 -4.07
N ALA A 31 6.89 -5.10 -4.70
CA ALA A 31 7.43 -6.29 -4.07
C ALA A 31 8.83 -6.57 -4.59
N ARG A 32 9.65 -7.20 -3.77
CA ARG A 32 11.03 -7.54 -4.13
C ARG A 32 11.35 -8.98 -3.77
N GLY A 33 12.35 -9.55 -4.46
CA GLY A 33 12.89 -10.86 -4.14
C GLY A 33 11.87 -11.96 -4.22
N GLU A 34 11.88 -12.85 -3.23
CA GLU A 34 11.00 -14.01 -3.21
C GLU A 34 9.52 -13.65 -3.18
N TRP A 35 9.16 -12.56 -2.52
CA TRP A 35 7.77 -12.12 -2.48
C TRP A 35 7.27 -11.78 -3.87
N LYS A 36 8.08 -11.06 -4.64
CA LYS A 36 7.71 -10.71 -6.01
C LYS A 36 7.56 -11.97 -6.86
N GLU A 37 8.51 -12.89 -6.78
CA GLU A 37 8.46 -14.13 -7.54
C GLU A 37 7.21 -14.95 -7.20
N ARG A 38 6.89 -15.07 -5.93
CA ARG A 38 5.70 -15.82 -5.51
C ARG A 38 4.42 -15.19 -6.03
N ILE A 39 4.31 -13.88 -5.93
CA ILE A 39 3.10 -13.19 -6.39
C ILE A 39 2.98 -13.28 -7.91
N ASP A 40 4.07 -13.12 -8.64
CA ASP A 40 4.05 -13.20 -10.08
C ASP A 40 3.70 -14.60 -10.60
N GLN A 41 4.20 -15.64 -9.93
CA GLN A 41 3.99 -17.02 -10.36
C GLN A 41 2.67 -17.60 -9.88
N LYS A 42 2.35 -17.41 -8.61
CA LYS A 42 1.21 -18.08 -7.94
C LYS A 42 0.05 -17.16 -7.64
N GLY A 43 0.23 -15.86 -7.83
CA GLY A 43 -0.75 -14.87 -7.41
C GLY A 43 -0.65 -14.56 -5.92
N LEU A 44 -1.43 -13.59 -5.49
CA LEU A 44 -1.52 -13.20 -4.09
C LEU A 44 -2.39 -14.22 -3.36
N THR A 45 -1.75 -15.11 -2.59
CA THR A 45 -2.43 -16.21 -1.90
C THR A 45 -2.56 -15.89 -0.43
N ILE A 46 -3.77 -15.90 0.09
CA ILE A 46 -4.06 -15.62 1.49
C ILE A 46 -4.93 -16.73 2.06
N ARG A 47 -4.51 -17.24 3.22
CA ARG A 47 -5.33 -18.19 3.99
C ARG A 47 -6.17 -17.45 5.00
N HIS A 48 -7.47 -17.68 4.95
CA HIS A 48 -8.43 -17.08 5.86
C HIS A 48 -8.79 -18.09 6.93
N TRP A 49 -8.05 -18.09 8.04
CA TRP A 49 -8.18 -19.12 9.06
C TRP A 49 -9.59 -19.21 9.65
N ALA A 50 -10.20 -18.07 9.94
CA ALA A 50 -11.53 -18.05 10.52
C ALA A 50 -12.61 -18.61 9.59
N GLN A 51 -12.41 -18.50 8.30
CA GLN A 51 -13.36 -18.94 7.28
C GLN A 51 -12.94 -20.25 6.62
N LEU A 52 -11.80 -20.81 7.01
CA LEU A 52 -11.24 -22.05 6.48
C LEU A 52 -11.18 -22.06 4.95
N LYS A 53 -10.79 -20.93 4.37
CA LYS A 53 -10.66 -20.82 2.92
C LYS A 53 -9.34 -20.17 2.54
N THR A 54 -8.93 -20.39 1.31
CA THR A 54 -7.75 -19.76 0.71
C THR A 54 -8.19 -18.98 -0.52
N THR A 55 -7.73 -17.75 -0.66
CA THR A 55 -8.00 -16.95 -1.85
C THR A 55 -6.72 -16.73 -2.63
N VAL A 56 -6.86 -16.62 -3.96
CA VAL A 56 -5.75 -16.33 -4.85
C VAL A 56 -6.19 -15.19 -5.78
N ASP A 57 -5.47 -14.08 -5.71
CA ASP A 57 -5.74 -12.92 -6.54
C ASP A 57 -4.57 -12.66 -7.48
N ARG A 58 -4.85 -12.29 -8.71
CA ARG A 58 -3.81 -11.87 -9.65
C ARG A 58 -3.60 -10.37 -9.51
N VAL A 59 -2.36 -9.98 -9.24
CA VAL A 59 -2.00 -8.58 -9.04
C VAL A 59 -0.65 -8.32 -9.70
N PRO A 60 -0.54 -7.27 -10.53
CA PRO A 60 0.76 -6.90 -11.09
C PRO A 60 1.69 -6.37 -10.02
N THR A 61 2.98 -6.64 -10.19
CA THR A 61 4.01 -6.19 -9.25
C THR A 61 5.05 -5.33 -9.94
N ILE A 62 5.62 -4.40 -9.19
CA ILE A 62 6.78 -3.61 -9.60
C ILE A 62 7.85 -3.74 -8.52
N GLU A 63 9.11 -3.58 -8.89
CA GLU A 63 10.23 -3.61 -7.94
C GLU A 63 10.63 -2.23 -7.46
N THR A 64 10.43 -1.22 -8.29
CA THR A 64 10.80 0.15 -7.99
C THR A 64 9.67 1.06 -8.42
N LEU A 65 9.56 2.20 -7.74
CA LEU A 65 8.58 3.22 -8.06
C LEU A 65 9.26 4.38 -8.77
N ALA A 66 8.95 4.55 -10.06
CA ALA A 66 9.46 5.67 -10.82
C ALA A 66 8.76 6.97 -10.42
N PRO A 67 9.44 8.13 -10.43
CA PRO A 67 8.83 9.38 -10.02
C PRO A 67 7.55 9.74 -10.80
N GLU A 68 7.46 9.32 -12.04
CA GLU A 68 6.37 9.70 -12.93
C GLU A 68 5.23 8.70 -12.97
N GLU A 69 5.39 7.56 -12.32
CA GLU A 69 4.29 6.60 -12.18
C GLU A 69 3.31 7.14 -11.14
N SER A 70 2.16 7.57 -11.60
CA SER A 70 1.17 8.22 -10.74
C SER A 70 0.03 7.28 -10.39
N TYR A 71 -0.29 7.23 -9.11
CA TYR A 71 -1.42 6.49 -8.56
C TYR A 71 -2.35 7.47 -7.87
N ASP A 72 -3.62 7.11 -7.77
CA ASP A 72 -4.56 7.90 -6.99
C ASP A 72 -4.22 7.84 -5.50
N ILE A 73 -3.90 6.64 -5.03
CA ILE A 73 -3.48 6.42 -3.64
C ILE A 73 -2.29 5.47 -3.61
N VAL A 74 -1.30 5.79 -2.77
CA VAL A 74 -0.19 4.90 -2.43
C VAL A 74 -0.32 4.52 -0.96
N PHE A 75 -0.55 3.25 -0.69
CA PHE A 75 -0.56 2.71 0.67
C PHE A 75 0.84 2.23 1.01
N VAL A 76 1.43 2.80 2.04
CA VAL A 76 2.78 2.45 2.48
C VAL A 76 2.66 1.50 3.66
N THR A 77 3.01 0.24 3.46
CA THR A 77 2.85 -0.82 4.46
C THR A 77 4.16 -1.37 4.97
N VAL A 78 5.27 -0.72 4.62
CA VAL A 78 6.58 -1.14 5.12
C VAL A 78 6.72 -0.85 6.62
N GLN A 79 7.60 -1.58 7.27
CA GLN A 79 7.87 -1.35 8.69
C GLN A 79 8.52 0.01 8.91
N ALA A 80 8.30 0.58 10.11
CA ALA A 80 8.78 1.90 10.44
C ALA A 80 10.30 2.05 10.25
N GLY A 81 11.07 1.01 10.53
CA GLY A 81 12.51 1.02 10.34
C GLY A 81 12.97 1.13 8.89
N GLN A 82 12.10 0.79 7.94
CA GLN A 82 12.39 0.87 6.51
C GLN A 82 11.96 2.20 5.90
N LEU A 83 11.15 2.97 6.59
CA LEU A 83 10.63 4.25 6.07
C LEU A 83 11.72 5.24 5.65
N PRO A 84 12.78 5.47 6.44
CA PRO A 84 13.79 6.46 6.02
C PRO A 84 14.41 6.19 4.67
N GLU A 85 14.52 4.92 4.29
CA GLU A 85 15.10 4.55 3.00
C GLU A 85 14.18 4.88 1.82
N ILE A 86 12.88 4.79 2.03
CA ILE A 86 11.92 4.96 0.93
C ILE A 86 11.29 6.35 0.86
N LEU A 87 11.38 7.15 1.93
CA LEU A 87 10.80 8.49 1.93
C LEU A 87 11.27 9.37 0.76
N PRO A 88 12.55 9.37 0.38
CA PRO A 88 12.97 10.13 -0.79
C PRO A 88 12.29 9.69 -2.08
N VAL A 89 12.05 8.40 -2.24
CA VAL A 89 11.35 7.86 -3.41
C VAL A 89 9.90 8.32 -3.42
N LEU A 90 9.23 8.22 -2.27
CA LEU A 90 7.83 8.64 -2.13
C LEU A 90 7.69 10.15 -2.35
N LYS A 91 8.62 10.93 -1.81
CA LYS A 91 8.60 12.39 -1.95
C LYS A 91 8.64 12.82 -3.41
N GLN A 92 9.42 12.14 -4.24
CA GLN A 92 9.59 12.49 -5.64
C GLN A 92 8.45 11.98 -6.52
N ASN A 93 7.67 11.03 -6.04
CA ASN A 93 6.62 10.41 -6.83
C ASN A 93 5.42 11.35 -6.98
N LYS A 94 4.79 11.35 -8.14
CA LYS A 94 3.71 12.27 -8.49
C LYS A 94 2.32 11.79 -8.09
N SER A 95 2.21 10.73 -7.29
CA SER A 95 0.91 10.25 -6.85
C SER A 95 0.19 11.27 -5.98
N GLU A 96 -1.15 11.17 -5.95
CA GLU A 96 -2.01 12.16 -5.32
C GLU A 96 -2.03 12.05 -3.80
N PHE A 97 -2.29 10.84 -3.28
CA PHE A 97 -2.41 10.62 -1.85
C PHE A 97 -1.47 9.53 -1.37
N PHE A 98 -0.93 9.71 -0.16
CA PHE A 98 -0.10 8.71 0.50
C PHE A 98 -0.73 8.36 1.84
N VAL A 99 -0.96 7.08 2.08
CA VAL A 99 -1.51 6.57 3.33
C VAL A 99 -0.48 5.66 3.98
N PHE A 100 0.01 6.06 5.15
CA PHE A 100 0.96 5.26 5.91
C PHE A 100 0.19 4.37 6.85
N VAL A 101 0.25 3.07 6.63
CA VAL A 101 -0.53 2.07 7.36
C VAL A 101 0.29 1.51 8.50
N GLY A 102 -0.34 1.39 9.66
CA GLY A 102 0.29 0.85 10.84
C GLY A 102 0.60 1.92 11.88
N ASN A 103 1.30 1.52 12.93
CA ASN A 103 1.69 2.44 14.00
C ASN A 103 2.88 3.28 13.55
N GLN A 104 2.69 4.58 13.46
CA GLN A 104 3.73 5.53 13.04
C GLN A 104 4.06 6.48 14.17
N PRO A 105 4.99 6.10 15.08
CA PRO A 105 5.35 6.96 16.20
C PRO A 105 6.02 8.26 15.76
N HIS A 106 6.53 8.30 14.54
CA HIS A 106 7.22 9.47 14.01
C HIS A 106 6.44 10.15 12.88
N ALA A 107 5.12 10.20 13.00
CA ALA A 107 4.26 10.75 11.96
C ALA A 107 4.65 12.18 11.56
N ARG A 108 5.01 13.01 12.54
CA ARG A 108 5.41 14.39 12.27
C ARG A 108 6.68 14.44 11.41
N SER A 109 7.65 13.59 11.69
CA SER A 109 8.88 13.49 10.90
C SER A 109 8.59 13.04 9.47
N VAL A 110 7.66 12.11 9.31
CA VAL A 110 7.24 11.64 7.99
C VAL A 110 6.59 12.78 7.20
N LEU A 111 5.70 13.55 7.83
CA LEU A 111 5.08 14.70 7.18
C LEU A 111 6.11 15.72 6.70
N GLN A 112 7.11 16.01 7.53
CA GLN A 112 8.17 16.93 7.15
C GLN A 112 9.01 16.40 6.00
N ALA A 113 9.35 15.12 6.03
CA ALA A 113 10.17 14.50 4.98
C ALA A 113 9.45 14.45 3.63
N MET A 114 8.14 14.26 3.63
CA MET A 114 7.36 14.19 2.40
C MET A 114 7.21 15.56 1.71
N GLN A 115 7.24 16.65 2.47
CA GLN A 115 7.11 18.02 1.95
C GLN A 115 5.89 18.18 1.03
N ARG A 116 4.75 17.60 1.46
CA ARG A 116 3.49 17.70 0.75
C ARG A 116 2.43 18.29 1.65
N PRO A 117 1.34 18.83 1.08
CA PRO A 117 0.24 19.33 1.90
C PRO A 117 -0.28 18.23 2.83
N ALA A 118 -0.60 18.59 4.06
CA ALA A 118 -1.04 17.63 5.07
C ALA A 118 -2.33 16.91 4.68
N ASP A 119 -3.18 17.53 3.86
CA ASP A 119 -4.41 16.90 3.38
C ASP A 119 -4.18 15.83 2.32
N LYS A 120 -2.95 15.68 1.84
CA LYS A 120 -2.56 14.65 0.88
C LYS A 120 -1.86 13.46 1.53
N ILE A 121 -1.73 13.45 2.84
CA ILE A 121 -1.09 12.38 3.59
C ILE A 121 -2.02 11.98 4.73
N ALA A 122 -2.22 10.68 4.87
CA ALA A 122 -2.99 10.13 5.97
C ALA A 122 -2.20 9.04 6.69
N PHE A 123 -2.51 8.86 7.96
CA PHE A 123 -1.97 7.79 8.78
C PHE A 123 -3.14 6.95 9.27
N GLY A 124 -3.07 5.64 9.13
CA GLY A 124 -4.18 4.80 9.49
C GLY A 124 -3.74 3.47 10.09
N PHE A 125 -4.61 2.92 10.90
CA PHE A 125 -4.47 1.57 11.39
C PHE A 125 -5.16 0.62 10.41
N GLN A 126 -4.58 -0.54 10.22
CA GLN A 126 -5.04 -1.49 9.22
C GLN A 126 -6.53 -1.81 9.33
N ASN A 127 -7.04 -1.95 10.55
CA ASN A 127 -8.43 -2.36 10.76
C ASN A 127 -9.45 -1.24 10.52
N LEU A 128 -9.04 0.01 10.69
CA LEU A 128 -9.96 1.14 10.58
C LEU A 128 -10.00 1.74 9.19
N SER A 129 -8.85 1.83 8.55
CA SER A 129 -8.75 2.49 7.25
C SER A 129 -9.41 1.71 6.12
N LEU A 130 -9.48 0.39 6.22
CA LEU A 130 -9.99 -0.45 5.14
C LEU A 130 -11.46 -0.23 4.85
N ILE A 131 -12.24 0.13 5.86
CA ILE A 131 -13.68 0.35 5.71
C ILE A 131 -13.95 1.60 4.87
N HIS A 132 -13.06 2.57 4.91
CA HIS A 132 -13.29 3.89 4.33
C HIS A 132 -12.53 4.14 3.03
N ILE A 133 -11.79 3.16 2.53
CA ILE A 133 -10.97 3.34 1.33
C ILE A 133 -11.79 3.66 0.09
N SER A 134 -12.98 3.10 -0.02
CA SER A 134 -13.87 3.39 -1.15
C SER A 134 -14.52 4.77 -1.06
N GLU A 135 -14.38 5.47 0.07
CA GLU A 135 -14.94 6.79 0.31
C GLU A 135 -13.84 7.76 0.74
N PRO A 136 -13.06 8.30 -0.22
CA PRO A 136 -11.87 9.10 0.10
C PRO A 136 -12.12 10.30 0.99
N THR A 137 -13.32 10.86 0.98
CA THR A 137 -13.66 12.02 1.78
C THR A 137 -13.73 11.72 3.28
N ARG A 138 -13.69 10.46 3.67
CA ARG A 138 -13.78 10.04 5.06
C ARG A 138 -12.44 9.60 5.65
N LEU A 139 -11.41 9.66 4.88
CA LEU A 139 -10.07 9.39 5.39
C LEU A 139 -9.60 10.55 6.25
#